data_032f5cc51cd9123fe5303bb428c1934b
#
_entry.id   032f5cc51cd9123fe5303bb428c1934b
#
_cell.length_a   1.000
_cell.length_b   1.000
_cell.length_c   1.000
_cell.angle_alpha   90.00
_cell.angle_beta   90.00
_cell.angle_gamma   90.00
#
_symmetry.space_group_name_H-M   'P 1'
#
loop_
_entity.id
_entity.type
_entity.pdbx_description
1 polymer ?
#
loop_
_entity_poly.entity_id
_entity_poly.type
_entity_poly.pdbx_seq_one_letter_code
_entity_poly.pdbx_strand_id
1 'polypeptide(L)'
;IRDSFEKEHDVVTGVVQRYVGRNVSINLGKVDALLTENEQVKGEKFEPTQRVKVYVLEVKNTTKGPKVMVSRTHPELVKRLFESEVSEVAEGIVEIKSIAREAGSRTKMAVWSNDPNVDAVGACVGMNGSRVNAVVNELNGEKIDIITWDENPALLIENALSPAKVISVMAVSYTH
;
A
#
# COMPACT_ATOMS: atom_id res chain seq x y z
N ILE A 1 10.09 9.83 28.71
CA ILE A 1 9.88 9.43 28.48
C ILE A 1 9.23 8.87 27.85
N ARG A 2 9.03 8.89 27.35
CA ARG A 2 8.37 8.40 26.71
C ARG A 2 8.85 8.11 25.59
N ASP A 3 9.29 7.35 25.25
CA ASP A 3 9.70 6.83 24.11
C ASP A 3 8.60 6.18 23.46
N SER A 4 7.44 6.70 23.47
CA SER A 4 6.33 6.09 22.76
C SER A 4 6.53 6.30 21.28
N PHE A 5 6.33 5.27 20.53
CA PHE A 5 6.35 5.33 19.07
C PHE A 5 4.96 5.76 18.63
N GLU A 6 4.88 6.81 17.81
CA GLU A 6 3.59 7.41 17.50
C GLU A 6 3.19 7.32 16.04
N LYS A 7 3.56 6.24 15.38
CA LYS A 7 3.28 6.09 13.96
C LYS A 7 2.09 5.20 13.66
N GLU A 8 1.18 5.06 14.61
CA GLU A 8 -0.02 4.26 14.37
C GLU A 8 -0.74 4.70 13.12
N HIS A 9 -1.15 3.74 12.31
CA HIS A 9 -1.89 3.97 11.06
C HIS A 9 -1.06 4.67 9.99
N ASP A 10 0.25 4.57 10.09
CA ASP A 10 1.14 5.10 9.06
C ASP A 10 2.01 3.98 8.50
N VAL A 11 2.69 4.25 7.40
CA VAL A 11 3.60 3.28 6.81
C VAL A 11 5.01 3.71 7.14
N VAL A 12 5.79 2.77 7.63
CA VAL A 12 7.18 3.02 7.99
C VAL A 12 8.06 1.97 7.32
N THR A 13 9.32 2.33 7.11
CA THR A 13 10.30 1.40 6.58
C THR A 13 11.04 0.79 7.75
N GLY A 14 11.10 -0.53 7.79
CA GLY A 14 11.82 -1.25 8.80
C GLY A 14 12.86 -2.17 8.21
N VAL A 15 13.71 -2.70 9.06
CA VAL A 15 14.75 -3.64 8.65
C VAL A 15 14.45 -4.97 9.32
N VAL A 16 14.36 -6.02 8.53
CA VAL A 16 14.07 -7.35 9.03
C VAL A 16 15.24 -7.82 9.90
N GLN A 17 14.92 -8.28 11.10
CA GLN A 17 15.93 -8.82 12.00
C GLN A 17 16.01 -10.34 11.91
N ARG A 18 14.90 -11.02 12.18
CA ARG A 18 14.86 -12.47 12.15
C ARG A 18 13.44 -12.97 12.29
N TYR A 19 13.25 -14.24 12.06
CA TYR A 19 11.99 -14.90 12.37
C TYR A 19 11.99 -15.26 13.86
N VAL A 20 10.83 -15.08 14.48
CA VAL A 20 10.60 -15.52 15.85
C VAL A 20 9.41 -16.47 15.74
N GLY A 21 9.69 -17.76 15.59
CA GLY A 21 8.68 -18.71 15.20
C GLY A 21 8.23 -18.44 13.79
N ARG A 22 6.94 -18.16 13.61
CA ARG A 22 6.40 -17.81 12.30
C ARG A 22 6.22 -16.31 12.14
N ASN A 23 6.56 -15.55 13.16
CA ASN A 23 6.47 -14.10 13.11
C ASN A 23 7.83 -13.53 12.72
N VAL A 24 7.83 -12.28 12.26
CA VAL A 24 9.07 -11.62 11.85
C VAL A 24 9.29 -10.41 12.74
N SER A 25 10.50 -10.31 13.28
CA SER A 25 10.88 -9.15 14.07
C SER A 25 11.50 -8.11 13.13
N ILE A 26 10.99 -6.90 13.21
CA ILE A 26 11.40 -5.82 12.31
C ILE A 26 11.85 -4.62 13.13
N ASN A 27 13.03 -4.11 12.82
CA ASN A 27 13.57 -2.95 13.53
C ASN A 27 13.08 -1.68 12.85
N LEU A 28 12.41 -0.82 13.60
CA LEU A 28 11.89 0.43 13.07
C LEU A 28 12.76 1.63 13.46
N GLY A 29 13.95 1.37 13.95
CA GLY A 29 14.85 2.40 14.38
C GLY A 29 14.85 2.56 15.88
N LYS A 30 13.78 3.12 16.42
CA LYS A 30 13.69 3.34 17.87
C LYS A 30 13.08 2.17 18.60
N VAL A 31 12.27 1.39 17.91
CA VAL A 31 11.57 0.25 18.53
C VAL A 31 11.57 -0.89 17.55
N ASP A 32 11.32 -2.09 18.07
CA ASP A 32 11.14 -3.27 17.24
C ASP A 32 9.66 -3.53 17.08
N ALA A 33 9.28 -3.96 15.88
CA ALA A 33 7.91 -4.31 15.56
C ALA A 33 7.80 -5.80 15.33
N LEU A 34 6.58 -6.30 15.46
CA LEU A 34 6.30 -7.70 15.19
C LEU A 34 5.33 -7.80 14.04
N LEU A 35 5.74 -8.53 13.01
CA LEU A 35 4.90 -8.84 11.86
C LEU A 35 4.45 -10.29 12.05
N THR A 36 3.23 -10.46 12.55
CA THR A 36 2.74 -11.79 12.85
C THR A 36 2.40 -12.55 11.57
N GLU A 37 2.30 -13.85 11.69
CA GLU A 37 2.03 -14.69 10.52
C GLU A 37 0.77 -14.26 9.79
N ASN A 38 -0.27 -13.90 10.52
CA ASN A 38 -1.54 -13.51 9.91
C ASN A 38 -1.44 -12.19 9.14
N GLU A 39 -0.43 -11.39 9.42
CA GLU A 39 -0.24 -10.12 8.77
C GLU A 39 0.81 -10.16 7.68
N GLN A 40 1.32 -11.35 7.39
CA GLN A 40 2.27 -11.54 6.32
C GLN A 40 1.55 -11.97 5.06
N VAL A 41 2.03 -11.47 3.93
CA VAL A 41 1.47 -11.88 2.64
C VAL A 41 1.98 -13.29 2.33
N LYS A 42 1.08 -14.16 1.90
CA LYS A 42 1.48 -15.52 1.57
C LYS A 42 2.53 -15.50 0.48
N GLY A 43 3.58 -16.25 0.69
CA GLY A 43 4.65 -16.35 -0.29
C GLY A 43 5.77 -15.36 -0.11
N GLU A 44 5.57 -14.32 0.70
CA GLU A 44 6.65 -13.38 0.98
C GLU A 44 7.65 -14.02 1.94
N LYS A 45 8.92 -13.81 1.67
CA LYS A 45 9.98 -14.28 2.54
C LYS A 45 10.76 -13.08 3.02
N PHE A 46 11.20 -13.14 4.26
CA PHE A 46 11.91 -12.03 4.86
C PHE A 46 13.29 -12.51 5.29
N GLU A 47 14.30 -11.80 4.83
CA GLU A 47 15.68 -12.14 5.15
C GLU A 47 16.29 -11.07 6.04
N PRO A 48 17.20 -11.46 6.94
CA PRO A 48 17.85 -10.48 7.81
C PRO A 48 18.45 -9.33 7.00
N THR A 49 18.32 -8.14 7.50
CA THR A 49 18.79 -6.88 6.92
C THR A 49 17.99 -6.40 5.72
N GLN A 50 16.99 -7.14 5.28
CA GLN A 50 16.13 -6.69 4.20
C GLN A 50 15.28 -5.50 4.66
N ARG A 51 15.14 -4.51 3.82
CA ARG A 51 14.26 -3.37 4.13
C ARG A 51 12.87 -3.64 3.62
N VAL A 52 11.87 -3.38 4.44
CA VAL A 52 10.47 -3.58 4.05
C VAL A 52 9.64 -2.42 4.55
N LYS A 53 8.59 -2.12 3.82
CA LYS A 53 7.61 -1.13 4.28
C LYS A 53 6.45 -1.85 4.90
N VAL A 54 6.02 -1.37 6.04
CA VAL A 54 4.95 -2.00 6.80
C VAL A 54 3.97 -0.94 7.30
N TYR A 55 2.72 -1.35 7.42
CA TYR A 55 1.68 -0.47 7.95
C TYR A 55 1.57 -0.72 9.45
N VAL A 56 1.60 0.33 10.24
CA VAL A 56 1.54 0.20 11.69
C VAL A 56 0.09 0.06 12.12
N LEU A 57 -0.25 -1.12 12.61
CA LEU A 57 -1.61 -1.41 13.06
C LEU A 57 -1.88 -0.84 14.43
N GLU A 58 -0.94 -1.00 15.33
CA GLU A 58 -1.18 -0.72 16.71
C GLU A 58 0.12 -0.49 17.44
N VAL A 59 0.10 0.45 18.37
CA VAL A 59 1.22 0.70 19.25
C VAL A 59 0.68 0.56 20.67
N LYS A 60 1.23 -0.39 21.41
CA LYS A 60 0.86 -0.57 22.82
C LYS A 60 2.03 -0.20 23.70
N ASN A 61 1.77 0.56 24.73
CA ASN A 61 2.81 0.87 25.71
C ASN A 61 2.72 -0.15 26.81
N THR A 62 3.78 -0.92 27.00
CA THR A 62 3.84 -1.93 28.03
C THR A 62 4.90 -1.55 29.04
N THR A 63 4.95 -2.30 30.14
CA THR A 63 5.97 -2.05 31.15
C THR A 63 7.37 -2.28 30.61
N LYS A 64 7.48 -3.06 29.51
CA LYS A 64 8.78 -3.31 28.90
C LYS A 64 9.06 -2.38 27.73
N GLY A 65 8.21 -1.39 27.52
CA GLY A 65 8.38 -0.44 26.43
C GLY A 65 7.28 -0.57 25.39
N PRO A 66 7.38 0.19 24.28
CA PRO A 66 6.35 0.12 23.23
C PRO A 66 6.38 -1.21 22.52
N LYS A 67 5.20 -1.75 22.26
CA LYS A 67 5.05 -2.95 21.45
C LYS A 67 4.30 -2.54 20.19
N VAL A 68 4.92 -2.72 19.04
CA VAL A 68 4.38 -2.26 17.77
C VAL A 68 3.99 -3.47 16.93
N MET A 69 2.75 -3.46 16.44
CA MET A 69 2.26 -4.51 15.56
C MET A 69 2.10 -3.91 14.18
N VAL A 70 2.61 -4.61 13.18
CA VAL A 70 2.60 -4.11 11.81
C VAL A 70 2.00 -5.13 10.86
N SER A 71 1.66 -4.67 9.65
CA SER A 71 1.00 -5.51 8.66
C SER A 71 1.54 -5.25 7.27
N ARG A 72 1.56 -6.30 6.47
CA ARG A 72 1.84 -6.20 5.04
C ARG A 72 0.61 -6.58 4.22
N THR A 73 -0.49 -6.96 4.88
CA THR A 73 -1.71 -7.37 4.17
C THR A 73 -2.80 -6.31 4.19
N HIS A 74 -2.65 -5.27 4.99
CA HIS A 74 -3.70 -4.27 5.16
C HIS A 74 -3.86 -3.43 3.90
N PRO A 75 -5.12 -3.13 3.49
CA PRO A 75 -5.34 -2.30 2.30
C PRO A 75 -4.73 -0.91 2.41
N GLU A 76 -4.64 -0.36 3.63
CA GLU A 76 -4.04 0.95 3.83
C GLU A 76 -2.56 0.99 3.47
N LEU A 77 -1.89 -0.15 3.47
CA LEU A 77 -0.50 -0.18 3.03
C LEU A 77 -0.40 0.27 1.58
N VAL A 78 -1.29 -0.23 0.71
CA VAL A 78 -1.29 0.15 -0.69
C VAL A 78 -1.61 1.64 -0.84
N LYS A 79 -2.59 2.12 -0.10
CA LYS A 79 -2.98 3.53 -0.16
C LYS A 79 -1.80 4.43 0.24
N ARG A 80 -1.13 4.09 1.31
CA ARG A 80 -0.01 4.90 1.79
C ARG A 80 1.18 4.84 0.85
N LEU A 81 1.41 3.70 0.21
CA LEU A 81 2.47 3.59 -0.78
C LEU A 81 2.21 4.51 -1.96
N PHE A 82 0.95 4.62 -2.39
CA PHE A 82 0.61 5.54 -3.45
C PHE A 82 0.75 7.00 -3.01
N GLU A 83 0.42 7.30 -1.77
CA GLU A 83 0.62 8.66 -1.27
C GLU A 83 2.10 9.05 -1.32
N SER A 84 2.96 8.11 -1.08
CA SER A 84 4.40 8.36 -1.13
C SER A 84 4.92 8.53 -2.55
N GLU A 85 4.37 7.74 -3.50
CA GLU A 85 4.85 7.77 -4.87
C GLU A 85 4.18 8.84 -5.73
N VAL A 86 2.97 9.22 -5.42
CA VAL A 86 2.18 10.12 -6.26
C VAL A 86 1.94 11.42 -5.50
N SER A 87 2.63 12.48 -5.91
CA SER A 87 2.51 13.76 -5.22
C SER A 87 1.09 14.30 -5.26
N GLU A 88 0.37 14.06 -6.35
CA GLU A 88 -1.01 14.52 -6.46
C GLU A 88 -1.91 13.88 -5.42
N VAL A 89 -1.63 12.63 -5.04
CA VAL A 89 -2.37 11.98 -3.96
C VAL A 89 -2.00 12.60 -2.62
N ALA A 90 -0.72 12.83 -2.39
CA ALA A 90 -0.26 13.44 -1.14
C ALA A 90 -0.83 14.83 -0.95
N GLU A 91 -1.01 15.57 -2.05
CA GLU A 91 -1.53 16.94 -2.01
C GLU A 91 -3.05 17.01 -1.95
N GLY A 92 -3.72 15.87 -2.07
CA GLY A 92 -5.18 15.84 -2.02
C GLY A 92 -5.86 16.16 -3.35
N ILE A 93 -5.12 16.37 -4.42
CA ILE A 93 -5.69 16.63 -5.74
C ILE A 93 -6.35 15.36 -6.26
N VAL A 94 -5.68 14.23 -6.10
CA VAL A 94 -6.21 12.93 -6.47
C VAL A 94 -6.56 12.19 -5.17
N GLU A 95 -7.76 11.64 -5.13
CA GLU A 95 -8.21 10.89 -3.94
C GLU A 95 -8.38 9.44 -4.29
N ILE A 96 -7.92 8.59 -3.38
CA ILE A 96 -8.19 7.16 -3.49
C ILE A 96 -9.50 6.92 -2.76
N LYS A 97 -10.56 6.67 -3.52
CA LYS A 97 -11.91 6.57 -2.97
C LYS A 97 -12.20 5.21 -2.36
N SER A 98 -11.65 4.16 -2.94
CA SER A 98 -11.84 2.83 -2.38
C SER A 98 -10.70 1.92 -2.81
N ILE A 99 -10.44 0.92 -1.98
CA ILE A 99 -9.45 -0.10 -2.27
C ILE A 99 -10.03 -1.44 -1.87
N ALA A 100 -9.92 -2.41 -2.78
CA ALA A 100 -10.26 -3.79 -2.49
C ALA A 100 -9.00 -4.61 -2.73
N ARG A 101 -8.42 -5.13 -1.66
CA ARG A 101 -7.13 -5.79 -1.74
C ARG A 101 -7.22 -7.26 -1.43
N GLU A 102 -6.61 -8.06 -2.30
CA GLU A 102 -6.38 -9.47 -2.05
C GLU A 102 -4.88 -9.62 -1.97
N ALA A 103 -4.37 -9.57 -0.76
CA ALA A 103 -2.93 -9.46 -0.52
C ALA A 103 -2.15 -10.57 -1.21
N GLY A 104 -1.09 -10.18 -1.91
CA GLY A 104 -0.26 -11.13 -2.64
C GLY A 104 -0.80 -11.49 -4.00
N SER A 105 -2.01 -11.11 -4.32
CA SER A 105 -2.63 -11.44 -5.60
C SER A 105 -2.92 -10.18 -6.39
N ARG A 106 -3.93 -9.43 -5.99
CA ARG A 106 -4.40 -8.30 -6.78
C ARG A 106 -5.08 -7.27 -5.90
N THR A 107 -4.92 -6.02 -6.27
CA THR A 107 -5.62 -4.90 -5.63
C THR A 107 -6.35 -4.12 -6.71
N LYS A 108 -7.60 -3.76 -6.44
CA LYS A 108 -8.34 -2.83 -7.28
C LYS A 108 -8.50 -1.54 -6.50
N MET A 109 -8.21 -0.43 -7.16
CA MET A 109 -8.21 0.86 -6.51
C MET A 109 -8.99 1.84 -7.37
N ALA A 110 -9.97 2.52 -6.77
CA ALA A 110 -10.77 3.52 -7.47
C ALA A 110 -10.29 4.90 -7.06
N VAL A 111 -10.00 5.74 -8.04
CA VAL A 111 -9.43 7.06 -7.79
C VAL A 111 -10.28 8.15 -8.43
N TRP A 112 -10.18 9.35 -7.88
CA TRP A 112 -10.94 10.50 -8.32
C TRP A 112 -10.04 11.72 -8.29
N SER A 113 -10.19 12.61 -9.29
CA SER A 113 -9.43 13.86 -9.31
C SER A 113 -10.36 15.03 -8.97
N ASN A 114 -9.90 15.87 -8.07
CA ASN A 114 -10.63 17.09 -7.72
C ASN A 114 -10.30 18.23 -8.68
N ASP A 115 -9.32 18.03 -9.56
CA ASP A 115 -8.92 19.04 -10.53
C ASP A 115 -9.24 18.50 -11.92
N PRO A 116 -10.09 19.19 -12.71
CA PRO A 116 -10.44 18.70 -14.03
C PRO A 116 -9.27 18.62 -15.00
N ASN A 117 -8.17 19.29 -14.69
CA ASN A 117 -6.98 19.23 -15.52
C ASN A 117 -6.03 18.10 -15.14
N VAL A 118 -6.35 17.35 -14.10
CA VAL A 118 -5.51 16.26 -13.64
C VAL A 118 -6.24 14.94 -13.86
N ASP A 119 -5.58 14.02 -14.57
CA ASP A 119 -6.10 12.68 -14.80
C ASP A 119 -5.73 11.81 -13.60
N ALA A 120 -6.73 11.42 -12.82
CA ALA A 120 -6.48 10.65 -11.61
C ALA A 120 -5.78 9.33 -11.89
N VAL A 121 -6.25 8.58 -12.89
CA VAL A 121 -5.64 7.29 -13.22
C VAL A 121 -4.24 7.50 -13.76
N GLY A 122 -4.08 8.45 -14.67
CA GLY A 122 -2.76 8.72 -15.26
C GLY A 122 -1.75 9.16 -14.21
N ALA A 123 -2.18 9.95 -13.23
CA ALA A 123 -1.29 10.41 -12.17
C ALA A 123 -0.79 9.23 -11.33
N CYS A 124 -1.68 8.28 -11.03
CA CYS A 124 -1.30 7.13 -10.22
C CYS A 124 -0.45 6.13 -11.00
N VAL A 125 -0.67 6.02 -12.29
CA VAL A 125 0.11 5.11 -13.12
C VAL A 125 1.53 5.66 -13.33
N GLY A 126 1.61 6.96 -13.62
CA GLY A 126 2.88 7.60 -13.91
C GLY A 126 3.36 7.33 -15.32
N MET A 127 4.43 8.02 -15.70
CA MET A 127 4.97 7.87 -17.05
C MET A 127 5.47 6.45 -17.23
N ASN A 128 4.97 5.77 -18.25
CA ASN A 128 5.33 4.39 -18.57
C ASN A 128 5.10 3.44 -17.39
N GLY A 129 4.14 3.77 -16.55
CA GLY A 129 3.82 2.93 -15.40
C GLY A 129 4.80 3.06 -14.25
N SER A 130 5.64 4.09 -14.24
CA SER A 130 6.72 4.19 -13.26
C SER A 130 6.22 4.22 -11.82
N ARG A 131 5.12 4.93 -11.58
CA ARG A 131 4.62 5.05 -10.21
C ARG A 131 3.92 3.79 -9.72
N VAL A 132 3.03 3.23 -10.56
CA VAL A 132 2.33 2.02 -10.17
C VAL A 132 3.30 0.85 -10.05
N ASN A 133 4.31 0.80 -10.91
CA ASN A 133 5.30 -0.27 -10.84
C ASN A 133 6.17 -0.18 -9.59
N ALA A 134 6.44 1.02 -9.10
CA ALA A 134 7.18 1.17 -7.86
C ALA A 134 6.40 0.53 -6.70
N VAL A 135 5.09 0.73 -6.68
CA VAL A 135 4.25 0.12 -5.64
C VAL A 135 4.17 -1.39 -5.84
N VAL A 136 3.99 -1.84 -7.08
CA VAL A 136 3.94 -3.27 -7.38
C VAL A 136 5.24 -3.95 -6.93
N ASN A 137 6.37 -3.32 -7.18
CA ASN A 137 7.66 -3.89 -6.78
C ASN A 137 7.80 -3.97 -5.27
N GLU A 138 7.33 -2.97 -4.55
CA GLU A 138 7.38 -3.02 -3.09
C GLU A 138 6.52 -4.16 -2.56
N LEU A 139 5.45 -4.48 -3.25
CA LEU A 139 4.54 -5.55 -2.85
C LEU A 139 4.90 -6.89 -3.48
N ASN A 140 6.10 -7.00 -4.02
CA ASN A 140 6.65 -8.24 -4.58
C ASN A 140 5.81 -8.83 -5.71
N GLY A 141 5.28 -7.95 -6.54
CA GLY A 141 4.57 -8.37 -7.74
C GLY A 141 3.06 -8.47 -7.62
N GLU A 142 2.49 -7.97 -6.54
CA GLU A 142 1.04 -7.92 -6.41
C GLU A 142 0.47 -7.00 -7.50
N LYS A 143 -0.49 -7.48 -8.26
CA LYS A 143 -1.06 -6.70 -9.36
C LYS A 143 -1.97 -5.60 -8.84
N ILE A 144 -1.91 -4.45 -9.48
CA ILE A 144 -2.71 -3.30 -9.06
C ILE A 144 -3.49 -2.80 -10.26
N ASP A 145 -4.82 -2.82 -10.14
CA ASP A 145 -5.72 -2.29 -11.17
C ASP A 145 -6.25 -0.95 -10.66
N ILE A 146 -6.06 0.10 -11.44
CA ILE A 146 -6.49 1.43 -11.07
C ILE A 146 -7.66 1.81 -11.97
N ILE A 147 -8.79 2.15 -11.35
CA ILE A 147 -10.00 2.49 -12.09
C ILE A 147 -10.48 3.88 -11.66
N THR A 148 -11.32 4.48 -12.50
CA THR A 148 -11.92 5.76 -12.18
C THR A 148 -13.13 5.53 -11.26
N TRP A 149 -13.16 6.25 -10.14
CA TRP A 149 -14.29 6.20 -9.24
C TRP A 149 -15.43 7.01 -9.82
N ASP A 150 -16.66 6.57 -9.60
CA ASP A 150 -17.83 7.27 -10.06
C ASP A 150 -18.92 7.18 -9.00
N GLU A 151 -19.68 8.25 -8.81
CA GLU A 151 -20.76 8.25 -7.84
C GLU A 151 -21.90 7.34 -8.26
N ASN A 152 -22.02 7.08 -9.55
CA ASN A 152 -23.04 6.16 -10.06
C ASN A 152 -22.55 4.72 -9.84
N PRO A 153 -23.23 3.95 -9.01
CA PRO A 153 -22.75 2.58 -8.75
C PRO A 153 -22.67 1.72 -10.01
N ALA A 154 -23.54 1.94 -10.97
CA ALA A 154 -23.49 1.16 -12.20
C ALA A 154 -22.23 1.45 -13.00
N LEU A 155 -21.85 2.71 -13.10
CA LEU A 155 -20.64 3.07 -13.84
C LEU A 155 -19.40 2.62 -13.09
N LEU A 156 -19.41 2.69 -11.77
CA LEU A 156 -18.28 2.21 -10.99
C LEU A 156 -18.08 0.72 -11.18
N ILE A 157 -19.17 -0.05 -11.16
CA ILE A 157 -19.09 -1.48 -11.37
C ILE A 157 -18.57 -1.79 -12.77
N GLU A 158 -19.08 -1.06 -13.76
CA GLU A 158 -18.62 -1.23 -15.14
C GLU A 158 -17.14 -0.97 -15.25
N ASN A 159 -16.64 0.10 -14.62
CA ASN A 159 -15.21 0.42 -14.65
C ASN A 159 -14.41 -0.70 -14.00
N ALA A 160 -14.91 -1.25 -12.91
CA ALA A 160 -14.19 -2.31 -12.20
C ALA A 160 -14.14 -3.61 -13.00
N LEU A 161 -15.15 -3.87 -13.82
CA LEU A 161 -15.22 -5.10 -14.59
C LEU A 161 -14.55 -5.01 -15.96
N SER A 162 -14.26 -3.81 -16.42
CA SER A 162 -13.71 -3.62 -17.75
C SER A 162 -12.25 -4.08 -17.82
N PRO A 163 -11.92 -5.00 -18.71
CA PRO A 163 -10.54 -5.43 -18.84
C PRO A 163 -9.65 -4.33 -19.40
N ALA A 164 -10.21 -3.37 -20.09
CA ALA A 164 -9.44 -2.28 -20.62
C ALA A 164 -8.87 -1.39 -19.53
N LYS A 165 -9.36 -1.54 -18.31
CA LYS A 165 -8.85 -0.76 -17.21
C LYS A 165 -7.66 -1.40 -16.52
N VAL A 166 -7.26 -2.55 -16.97
CA VAL A 166 -6.12 -3.22 -16.38
C VAL A 166 -4.86 -2.51 -16.82
N ILE A 167 -4.31 -1.73 -15.93
CA ILE A 167 -3.21 -0.88 -16.27
C ILE A 167 -1.90 -1.61 -16.35
N SER A 168 -1.86 -2.70 -15.70
CA SER A 168 -0.65 -3.47 -15.75
C SER A 168 -0.21 -3.71 -17.14
N VAL A 169 -1.12 -3.50 -17.99
CA VAL A 169 -0.77 -3.66 -19.24
C VAL A 169 -0.12 -2.57 -19.74
N MET A 170 -0.06 -1.99 -19.50
CA MET A 170 0.57 -1.19 -19.95
C MET A 170 0.28 -0.09 -20.11
N ALA A 171 0.20 0.05 -19.91
CA ALA A 171 0.05 1.07 -19.86
C ALA A 171 -0.62 1.88 -20.64
N VAL A 172 -0.86 1.82 -21.07
CA VAL A 172 -1.40 2.41 -21.58
C VAL A 172 -2.32 2.73 -21.76
N SER A 173 -2.50 2.53 -22.09
CA SER A 173 -3.17 2.77 -22.33
C SER A 173 -4.17 2.99 -22.14
N TYR A 174 -4.47 3.10 -22.05
CA TYR A 174 -5.43 3.13 -21.90
C TYR A 174 -6.18 3.85 -21.80
N THR A 175 -6.26 4.17 -22.04
CA THR A 175 -6.91 4.76 -21.86
C THR A 175 -7.98 4.71 -22.20
N HIS A 176 -8.46 4.37 -22.59
CA HIS A 176 -9.29 4.25 -23.12
C HIS A 176 -9.80 4.63 -23.15
#